data_56704c6074429ecc10961507afc702d4
#
_entry.id   56704c6074429ecc10961507afc702d4
#
_cell.length_a   1.000
_cell.length_b   1.000
_cell.length_c   1.000
_cell.angle_alpha   90.00
_cell.angle_beta   90.00
_cell.angle_gamma   90.00
#
_symmetry.space_group_name_H-M   'P 1'
#
loop_
_entity.id
_entity.type
_entity.pdbx_description
1 polymer ?
#
loop_
_entity_poly.entity_id
_entity_poly.type
_entity_poly.pdbx_seq_one_letter_code
_entity_poly.pdbx_strand_id
1 'polypeptide(L)'
;MHVEAETVVQRPRREVFDDLARAEHLPEYVTQFDWVRPVSEGEPALGTRYSYKMARGQAEGTFDWTEFDRPNRLAWHGPPAKAGPGTMEPSGWWELTDERPGTRVKLVMTPRPGGLFKLIAPLMAMGMRKGNAQALERLKQRLERAPGA
;
A
#
# COMPACT_ATOMS: atom_id res chain seq x y z
N MET A 1 -8.14 -10.59 -8.15
CA MET A 1 -6.72 -10.86 -7.87
C MET A 1 -6.49 -10.72 -6.38
N HIS A 2 -5.74 -11.61 -5.78
CA HIS A 2 -5.46 -11.61 -4.34
C HIS A 2 -3.97 -11.92 -4.14
N VAL A 3 -3.22 -10.98 -3.60
CA VAL A 3 -1.77 -11.11 -3.40
C VAL A 3 -1.43 -10.72 -1.98
N GLU A 4 -0.69 -11.58 -1.26
CA GLU A 4 -0.31 -11.34 0.12
C GLU A 4 1.22 -11.35 0.27
N ALA A 5 1.70 -10.57 1.23
CA ALA A 5 3.09 -10.58 1.68
C ALA A 5 3.13 -10.15 3.14
N GLU A 6 4.12 -10.61 3.89
CA GLU A 6 4.27 -10.20 5.28
C GLU A 6 5.73 -10.13 5.71
N THR A 7 5.98 -9.34 6.73
CA THR A 7 7.30 -9.20 7.36
C THR A 7 7.11 -8.83 8.83
N VAL A 8 8.21 -8.88 9.58
CA VAL A 8 8.22 -8.42 10.97
C VAL A 8 9.13 -7.20 11.06
N VAL A 9 8.58 -6.09 11.58
CA VAL A 9 9.29 -4.83 11.77
C VAL A 9 9.55 -4.65 13.26
N GLN A 10 10.79 -4.34 13.65
CA GLN A 10 11.19 -4.18 15.04
C GLN A 10 10.84 -2.77 15.54
N ARG A 11 9.53 -2.44 15.50
CA ARG A 11 8.94 -1.20 15.99
C ARG A 11 7.54 -1.49 16.54
N PRO A 12 7.04 -0.69 17.50
CA PRO A 12 5.68 -0.84 18.02
C PRO A 12 4.62 -0.63 16.94
N ARG A 13 3.49 -1.30 17.06
CA ARG A 13 2.38 -1.21 16.10
C ARG A 13 1.96 0.22 15.80
N ARG A 14 1.90 1.07 16.81
CA ARG A 14 1.50 2.47 16.65
C ARG A 14 2.40 3.22 15.68
N GLU A 15 3.70 3.03 15.82
CA GLU A 15 4.68 3.69 14.96
C GLU A 15 4.56 3.20 13.52
N VAL A 16 4.40 1.89 13.34
CA VAL A 16 4.24 1.29 12.02
C VAL A 16 2.95 1.78 11.38
N PHE A 17 1.84 1.76 12.12
CA PHE A 17 0.55 2.23 11.63
C PHE A 17 0.60 3.69 11.21
N ASP A 18 1.17 4.54 12.05
CA ASP A 18 1.21 5.97 11.79
C ASP A 18 2.04 6.32 10.55
N ASP A 19 3.09 5.56 10.27
CA ASP A 19 3.85 5.73 9.04
C ASP A 19 3.05 5.26 7.81
N LEU A 20 2.41 4.08 7.90
CA LEU A 20 1.59 3.55 6.82
C LEU A 20 0.37 4.44 6.52
N ALA A 21 -0.21 5.04 7.54
CA ALA A 21 -1.40 5.89 7.39
C ALA A 21 -1.11 7.16 6.60
N ARG A 22 0.14 7.59 6.56
CA ARG A 22 0.58 8.69 5.70
C ARG A 22 0.98 8.12 4.34
N ALA A 23 0.00 7.96 3.47
CA ALA A 23 0.22 7.30 2.17
C ALA A 23 1.18 8.08 1.27
N GLU A 24 1.43 9.35 1.54
CA GLU A 24 2.45 10.13 0.83
C GLU A 24 3.86 9.55 1.02
N HIS A 25 4.06 8.69 2.02
CA HIS A 25 5.33 7.98 2.24
C HIS A 25 5.50 6.75 1.32
N LEU A 26 4.42 6.29 0.66
CA LEU A 26 4.46 5.07 -0.17
C LEU A 26 5.63 5.01 -1.14
N PRO A 27 5.97 6.07 -1.88
CA PRO A 27 7.11 5.99 -2.82
C PRO A 27 8.46 5.65 -2.16
N GLU A 28 8.58 5.85 -0.86
CA GLU A 28 9.81 5.54 -0.12
C GLU A 28 10.06 4.02 -0.02
N TYR A 29 9.01 3.22 -0.11
CA TYR A 29 9.14 1.77 -0.02
C TYR A 29 8.40 1.01 -1.13
N VAL A 30 7.44 1.63 -1.80
CA VAL A 30 6.78 1.08 -2.99
C VAL A 30 7.26 1.88 -4.20
N THR A 31 8.31 1.40 -4.84
CA THR A 31 8.99 2.16 -5.91
C THR A 31 8.21 2.24 -7.21
N GLN A 32 7.10 1.51 -7.33
CA GLN A 32 6.20 1.60 -8.45
C GLN A 32 5.45 2.93 -8.52
N PHE A 33 5.34 3.65 -7.41
CA PHE A 33 4.75 4.98 -7.37
C PHE A 33 5.80 6.05 -7.71
N ASP A 34 5.42 6.99 -8.58
CA ASP A 34 6.18 8.20 -8.80
C ASP A 34 5.93 9.18 -7.64
N TRP A 35 4.66 9.41 -7.33
CA TRP A 35 4.27 10.21 -6.17
C TRP A 35 2.89 9.79 -5.66
N VAL A 36 2.65 10.08 -4.38
CA VAL A 36 1.35 9.97 -3.71
C VAL A 36 1.17 11.23 -2.89
N ARG A 37 0.01 11.88 -3.01
CA ARG A 37 -0.26 13.19 -2.36
C ARG A 37 -1.62 13.17 -1.69
N PRO A 38 -1.74 13.70 -0.47
CA PRO A 38 -3.06 13.85 0.15
C PRO A 38 -3.89 14.90 -0.60
N VAL A 39 -5.16 14.59 -0.85
CA VAL A 39 -6.15 15.53 -1.39
C VAL A 39 -6.97 16.14 -0.24
N SER A 40 -7.27 15.32 0.77
CA SER A 40 -7.96 15.77 1.97
C SER A 40 -7.03 16.53 2.90
N GLU A 41 -7.55 17.51 3.58
CA GLU A 41 -6.82 18.25 4.61
C GLU A 41 -6.86 17.53 5.95
N GLY A 42 -5.90 17.83 6.82
CA GLY A 42 -5.85 17.31 8.19
C GLY A 42 -5.06 16.01 8.32
N GLU A 43 -5.07 15.48 9.53
CA GLU A 43 -4.41 14.23 9.85
C GLU A 43 -5.10 13.05 9.16
N PRO A 44 -4.36 11.98 8.82
CA PRO A 44 -4.96 10.79 8.23
C PRO A 44 -6.07 10.20 9.09
N ALA A 45 -7.19 9.83 8.46
CA ALA A 45 -8.37 9.29 9.12
C ALA A 45 -9.19 8.48 8.12
N LEU A 46 -10.27 7.87 8.60
CA LEU A 46 -11.23 7.23 7.72
C LEU A 46 -11.74 8.25 6.68
N GLY A 47 -11.70 7.87 5.41
CA GLY A 47 -12.14 8.73 4.30
C GLY A 47 -11.09 9.69 3.75
N THR A 48 -9.90 9.74 4.33
CA THR A 48 -8.80 10.53 3.76
C THR A 48 -8.51 10.05 2.34
N ARG A 49 -8.47 11.01 1.41
CA ARG A 49 -8.24 10.73 -0.02
C ARG A 49 -6.84 11.11 -0.43
N TYR A 50 -6.24 10.26 -1.25
CA TYR A 50 -4.93 10.48 -1.87
C TYR A 50 -5.04 10.39 -3.38
N SER A 51 -4.24 11.21 -4.08
CA SER A 51 -4.01 11.01 -5.51
C SER A 51 -2.63 10.41 -5.71
N TYR A 52 -2.47 9.64 -6.78
CA TYR A 52 -1.20 8.98 -7.07
C TYR A 52 -0.89 8.97 -8.56
N LYS A 53 0.39 8.80 -8.85
CA LYS A 53 0.88 8.56 -10.19
C LYS A 53 1.87 7.39 -10.15
N MET A 54 1.68 6.45 -11.07
CA MET A 54 2.60 5.32 -11.21
C MET A 54 3.83 5.72 -12.03
N ALA A 55 4.98 5.18 -11.66
CA ALA A 55 6.24 5.48 -12.36
C ALA A 55 6.26 4.91 -13.78
N ARG A 56 5.68 3.71 -13.96
CA ARG A 56 5.56 3.08 -15.28
C ARG A 56 4.14 3.18 -15.77
N GLY A 57 3.98 3.43 -17.11
CA GLY A 57 2.67 3.56 -17.73
C GLY A 57 1.94 4.84 -17.37
N GLN A 58 2.50 5.65 -16.47
CA GLN A 58 1.99 6.96 -16.06
C GLN A 58 0.52 6.97 -15.65
N ALA A 59 0.01 5.83 -15.16
CA ALA A 59 -1.35 5.76 -14.63
C ALA A 59 -1.51 6.71 -13.45
N GLU A 60 -2.61 7.47 -13.43
CA GLU A 60 -2.97 8.35 -12.34
C GLU A 60 -4.33 7.95 -11.81
N GLY A 61 -4.52 8.10 -10.50
CA GLY A 61 -5.79 7.77 -9.88
C GLY A 61 -5.87 8.29 -8.46
N THR A 62 -6.92 7.85 -7.77
CA THR A 62 -7.14 8.19 -6.36
C THR A 62 -7.49 6.94 -5.57
N PHE A 63 -7.28 7.01 -4.27
CA PHE A 63 -7.83 6.02 -3.35
C PHE A 63 -8.14 6.69 -2.02
N ASP A 64 -9.05 6.08 -1.27
CA ASP A 64 -9.46 6.55 0.04
C ASP A 64 -9.16 5.48 1.08
N TRP A 65 -8.87 5.90 2.31
CA TRP A 65 -8.89 4.98 3.44
C TRP A 65 -10.34 4.57 3.71
N THR A 66 -10.65 3.30 3.47
CA THR A 66 -12.00 2.74 3.66
C THR A 66 -12.15 2.02 4.99
N GLU A 67 -11.05 1.72 5.65
CA GLU A 67 -11.01 1.24 7.02
C GLU A 67 -9.81 1.87 7.71
N PHE A 68 -10.01 2.34 8.94
CA PHE A 68 -8.97 3.03 9.70
C PHE A 68 -9.10 2.64 11.16
N ASP A 69 -8.58 1.48 11.50
CA ASP A 69 -8.62 0.92 12.86
C ASP A 69 -7.21 0.94 13.44
N ARG A 70 -6.84 2.07 14.05
CA ARG A 70 -5.52 2.26 14.62
C ARG A 70 -5.35 1.48 15.91
N PRO A 71 -4.30 0.71 16.13
CA PRO A 71 -3.13 0.49 15.26
C PRO A 71 -3.18 -0.88 14.53
N ASN A 72 -4.38 -1.40 14.22
CA ASN A 72 -4.55 -2.79 13.81
C ASN A 72 -4.74 -2.99 12.31
N ARG A 73 -5.49 -2.12 11.67
CA ARG A 73 -5.91 -2.37 10.29
C ARG A 73 -6.17 -1.08 9.53
N LEU A 74 -5.73 -1.08 8.28
CA LEU A 74 -5.83 0.07 7.38
C LEU A 74 -6.16 -0.45 5.99
N ALA A 75 -7.32 -0.09 5.43
CA ALA A 75 -7.75 -0.55 4.12
C ALA A 75 -7.96 0.61 3.17
N TRP A 76 -7.73 0.36 1.87
CA TRP A 76 -7.93 1.36 0.84
C TRP A 76 -8.75 0.81 -0.32
N HIS A 77 -9.38 1.74 -1.03
CA HIS A 77 -10.09 1.46 -2.28
C HIS A 77 -10.16 2.74 -3.11
N GLY A 78 -10.04 2.58 -4.41
CA GLY A 78 -10.20 3.68 -5.36
C GLY A 78 -10.91 3.24 -6.61
N PRO A 79 -11.37 4.20 -7.43
CA PRO A 79 -12.01 3.88 -8.70
C PRO A 79 -11.03 3.27 -9.69
N PRO A 80 -11.52 2.55 -10.71
CA PRO A 80 -10.63 2.02 -11.75
C PRO A 80 -9.82 3.14 -12.39
N ALA A 81 -8.50 2.92 -12.50
CA ALA A 81 -7.58 3.84 -13.14
C ALA A 81 -7.14 3.25 -14.48
N LYS A 82 -7.11 4.09 -15.50
CA LYS A 82 -6.66 3.66 -16.83
C LYS A 82 -5.14 3.45 -16.80
N ALA A 83 -4.69 2.30 -17.28
CA ALA A 83 -3.29 1.93 -17.30
C ALA A 83 -2.97 1.23 -18.61
N GLY A 84 -2.49 1.98 -19.60
CA GLY A 84 -2.19 1.45 -20.94
C GLY A 84 -3.41 0.80 -21.58
N PRO A 85 -3.35 -0.50 -21.97
CA PRO A 85 -4.44 -1.18 -22.66
C PRO A 85 -5.56 -1.68 -21.75
N GLY A 86 -5.47 -1.44 -20.46
CA GLY A 86 -6.45 -1.92 -19.50
C GLY A 86 -6.72 -0.92 -18.40
N THR A 87 -7.45 -1.39 -17.38
CA THR A 87 -7.73 -0.63 -16.17
C THR A 87 -7.33 -1.44 -14.94
N MET A 88 -7.07 -0.74 -13.84
CA MET A 88 -6.81 -1.36 -12.56
C MET A 88 -7.59 -0.62 -11.49
N GLU A 89 -8.44 -1.34 -10.75
CA GLU A 89 -9.15 -0.79 -9.61
C GLU A 89 -8.34 -1.12 -8.36
N PRO A 90 -7.76 -0.10 -7.68
CA PRO A 90 -6.92 -0.34 -6.52
C PRO A 90 -7.75 -0.72 -5.30
N SER A 91 -7.32 -1.75 -4.58
CA SER A 91 -7.87 -2.10 -3.28
C SER A 91 -6.93 -3.01 -2.52
N GLY A 92 -7.05 -3.01 -1.20
CA GLY A 92 -6.26 -3.86 -0.34
C GLY A 92 -6.29 -3.38 1.10
N TRP A 93 -5.47 -4.02 1.94
CA TRP A 93 -5.38 -3.62 3.35
C TRP A 93 -4.04 -4.03 3.96
N TRP A 94 -3.74 -3.36 5.07
CA TRP A 94 -2.63 -3.67 5.95
C TRP A 94 -3.21 -4.25 7.24
N GLU A 95 -2.63 -5.34 7.74
CA GLU A 95 -2.95 -5.90 9.05
C GLU A 95 -1.69 -5.87 9.91
N LEU A 96 -1.83 -5.36 11.12
CA LEU A 96 -0.73 -5.25 12.07
C LEU A 96 -1.07 -6.05 13.33
N THR A 97 -0.17 -6.94 13.71
CA THR A 97 -0.32 -7.72 14.94
C THR A 97 0.99 -7.68 15.73
N ASP A 98 0.90 -7.83 17.04
CA ASP A 98 2.09 -7.86 17.88
C ASP A 98 2.92 -9.10 17.58
N GLU A 99 4.21 -8.88 17.39
CA GLU A 99 5.22 -9.94 17.27
C GLU A 99 6.41 -9.49 18.12
N ARG A 100 6.21 -9.51 19.43
CA ARG A 100 7.13 -8.88 20.39
C ARG A 100 8.58 -9.31 20.17
N PRO A 101 9.51 -8.32 20.18
CA PRO A 101 9.32 -6.91 20.54
C PRO A 101 8.80 -6.01 19.41
N GLY A 102 8.46 -6.57 18.26
CA GLY A 102 8.07 -5.82 17.07
C GLY A 102 6.63 -6.02 16.66
N THR A 103 6.39 -5.85 15.35
CA THR A 103 5.08 -5.91 14.71
C THR A 103 5.14 -6.79 13.48
N ARG A 104 4.20 -7.72 13.36
CA ARG A 104 3.97 -8.43 12.10
C ARG A 104 3.11 -7.57 11.20
N VAL A 105 3.62 -7.27 10.03
CA VAL A 105 2.96 -6.44 9.03
C VAL A 105 2.55 -7.33 7.86
N LYS A 106 1.26 -7.42 7.61
CA LYS A 106 0.71 -8.17 6.48
C LYS A 106 0.09 -7.21 5.49
N LEU A 107 0.50 -7.30 4.24
CA LEU A 107 -0.05 -6.53 3.13
C LEU A 107 -0.86 -7.47 2.26
N VAL A 108 -2.14 -7.16 2.08
CA VAL A 108 -3.03 -7.90 1.19
C VAL A 108 -3.50 -6.95 0.10
N MET A 109 -3.24 -7.30 -1.15
CA MET A 109 -3.69 -6.52 -2.30
C MET A 109 -4.74 -7.30 -3.07
N THR A 110 -5.87 -6.64 -3.33
CA THR A 110 -7.01 -7.23 -4.04
C THR A 110 -7.43 -6.36 -5.22
N PRO A 111 -6.49 -5.91 -6.07
CA PRO A 111 -6.85 -5.05 -7.19
C PRO A 111 -7.69 -5.82 -8.20
N ARG A 112 -8.54 -5.09 -8.94
CA ARG A 112 -9.37 -5.67 -9.99
C ARG A 112 -8.85 -5.22 -11.36
N PRO A 113 -8.26 -6.13 -12.13
CA PRO A 113 -7.86 -5.81 -13.51
C PRO A 113 -9.07 -5.77 -14.42
N GLY A 114 -9.06 -4.85 -15.38
CA GLY A 114 -10.10 -4.70 -16.40
C GLY A 114 -9.51 -4.63 -17.80
N GLY A 115 -10.34 -4.85 -18.83
CA GLY A 115 -9.89 -4.86 -20.21
C GLY A 115 -8.87 -5.96 -20.48
N LEU A 116 -7.80 -5.65 -21.20
CA LEU A 116 -6.77 -6.62 -21.56
C LEU A 116 -6.01 -7.16 -20.34
N PHE A 117 -6.01 -6.44 -19.22
CA PHE A 117 -5.34 -6.92 -18.00
C PHE A 117 -5.98 -8.18 -17.42
N LYS A 118 -7.26 -8.45 -17.73
CA LYS A 118 -7.91 -9.69 -17.31
C LYS A 118 -7.21 -10.92 -17.89
N LEU A 119 -6.66 -10.81 -19.09
CA LEU A 119 -5.99 -11.92 -19.78
C LEU A 119 -4.63 -12.24 -19.17
N ILE A 120 -3.95 -11.24 -18.61
CA ILE A 120 -2.60 -11.41 -18.06
C ILE A 120 -2.57 -11.32 -16.53
N ALA A 121 -3.74 -11.39 -15.88
CA ALA A 121 -3.86 -11.27 -14.43
C ALA A 121 -2.94 -12.24 -13.65
N PRO A 122 -2.82 -13.53 -14.02
CA PRO A 122 -1.91 -14.42 -13.30
C PRO A 122 -0.44 -13.96 -13.36
N LEU A 123 -0.02 -13.46 -14.52
CA LEU A 123 1.34 -12.94 -14.70
C LEU A 123 1.55 -11.67 -13.88
N MET A 124 0.55 -10.77 -13.87
CA MET A 124 0.59 -9.56 -13.05
C MET A 124 0.68 -9.91 -11.57
N ALA A 125 -0.06 -10.92 -11.12
CA ALA A 125 -0.03 -11.36 -9.72
C ALA A 125 1.37 -11.81 -9.30
N MET A 126 2.08 -12.51 -10.16
CA MET A 126 3.46 -12.93 -9.89
C MET A 126 4.38 -11.72 -9.68
N GLY A 127 4.27 -10.74 -10.56
CA GLY A 127 5.04 -9.49 -10.44
C GLY A 127 4.69 -8.72 -9.18
N MET A 128 3.42 -8.67 -8.81
CA MET A 128 2.95 -8.01 -7.60
C MET A 128 3.47 -8.69 -6.33
N ARG A 129 3.49 -10.03 -6.29
CA ARG A 129 4.05 -10.75 -5.14
C ARG A 129 5.51 -10.37 -4.91
N LYS A 130 6.28 -10.35 -5.99
CA LYS A 130 7.69 -9.95 -5.93
C LYS A 130 7.85 -8.50 -5.50
N GLY A 131 7.06 -7.60 -6.08
CA GLY A 131 7.07 -6.18 -5.75
C GLY A 131 6.66 -5.93 -4.30
N ASN A 132 5.65 -6.62 -3.81
CA ASN A 132 5.19 -6.48 -2.43
C ASN A 132 6.23 -6.98 -1.42
N ALA A 133 6.89 -8.10 -1.73
CA ALA A 133 7.97 -8.61 -0.86
C ALA A 133 9.11 -7.60 -0.76
N GLN A 134 9.49 -6.99 -1.87
CA GLN A 134 10.53 -5.94 -1.90
C GLN A 134 10.07 -4.69 -1.15
N ALA A 135 8.81 -4.30 -1.32
CA ALA A 135 8.24 -3.14 -0.63
C ALA A 135 8.28 -3.32 0.89
N LEU A 136 7.89 -4.51 1.37
CA LEU A 136 7.93 -4.80 2.80
C LEU A 136 9.34 -4.81 3.35
N GLU A 137 10.31 -5.31 2.60
CA GLU A 137 11.70 -5.27 3.02
C GLU A 137 12.20 -3.83 3.14
N ARG A 138 11.83 -2.96 2.19
CA ARG A 138 12.17 -1.55 2.25
C ARG A 138 11.47 -0.84 3.40
N LEU A 139 10.20 -1.14 3.64
CA LEU A 139 9.46 -0.62 4.79
C LEU A 139 10.16 -0.99 6.10
N LYS A 140 10.53 -2.25 6.24
CA LYS A 140 11.26 -2.75 7.40
C LYS A 140 12.56 -1.97 7.61
N GLN A 141 13.37 -1.83 6.58
CA GLN A 141 14.63 -1.11 6.66
C GLN A 141 14.42 0.36 7.00
N ARG A 142 13.43 1.00 6.38
CA ARG A 142 13.08 2.40 6.63
C ARG A 142 12.72 2.63 8.09
N LEU A 143 11.82 1.82 8.63
CA LEU A 143 11.33 2.00 10.00
C LEU A 143 12.35 1.61 11.06
N GLU A 144 13.14 0.58 10.80
CA GLU A 144 14.16 0.13 11.76
C GLU A 144 15.37 1.04 11.81
N ARG A 145 15.62 1.83 10.76
CA ARG A 145 16.66 2.85 10.75
C ARG A 145 16.25 4.14 11.41
N ALA A 146 14.95 4.41 11.48
CA ALA A 146 14.47 5.64 12.07
C ALA A 146 14.90 5.71 13.54
N PRO A 147 15.39 6.88 14.03
CA PRO A 147 15.68 7.02 15.45
C PRO A 147 14.42 6.71 16.24
N GLY A 148 14.56 5.89 17.28
CA GLY A 148 13.46 5.64 18.20
C GLY A 148 12.96 6.95 18.78
N ALA A 149 11.64 7.13 18.81
CA ALA A 149 11.03 8.30 19.39
C ALA A 149 11.26 8.33 20.90
#